data_a4e694c7c7ad97ebe23b56e7ad0fef8d
#
_entry.id   a4e694c7c7ad97ebe23b56e7ad0fef8d
#
_cell.length_a   1.000
_cell.length_b   1.000
_cell.length_c   1.000
_cell.angle_alpha   90.00
_cell.angle_beta   90.00
_cell.angle_gamma   90.00
#
_symmetry.space_group_name_H-M   'P 1'
#
loop_
_entity.id
_entity.type
_entity.pdbx_description
1 polymer ?
#
loop_
_entity_poly.entity_id
_entity_poly.type
_entity_poly.pdbx_seq_one_letter_code
_entity_poly.pdbx_strand_id
1 'polypeptide(L)'
;TFLLVSLFTLALGIGATTAIFSVIKAVVLNPLPYEAPEQIAVLWEVNPEGNQERVAVPTYEDWKREARTLQAVAAYRQVDFSYAGTGDPRNVPGVRATPDLFTVLRAQAFLGRTFVPEESVVGADRVVVVSHGFWTRELGANPAAIGQSIQLDAVPFTVVGVMPPVFEFPTSTNVEAWTPLAFDPKDLHGASRRARSLTIVG
;
A
#
# COMPACT_ATOMS: atom_id res chain seq x y z
N THR A 1 -46.38 34.85 5.11
CA THR A 1 -45.96 33.77 6.08
C THR A 1 -45.87 32.40 5.40
N PHE A 2 -46.88 32.00 4.62
CA PHE A 2 -46.92 30.69 3.95
C PHE A 2 -45.75 30.49 2.97
N LEU A 3 -45.45 31.45 2.09
CA LEU A 3 -44.34 31.43 1.14
C LEU A 3 -42.97 31.25 1.80
N LEU A 4 -42.75 31.91 2.93
CA LEU A 4 -41.48 31.80 3.67
C LEU A 4 -41.30 30.41 4.29
N VAL A 5 -42.37 29.85 4.85
CA VAL A 5 -42.33 28.48 5.40
C VAL A 5 -42.09 27.45 4.31
N SER A 6 -42.77 27.55 3.16
CA SER A 6 -42.59 26.66 2.01
C SER A 6 -41.18 26.75 1.43
N LEU A 7 -40.63 27.96 1.33
CA LEU A 7 -39.27 28.18 0.84
C LEU A 7 -38.22 27.55 1.79
N PHE A 8 -38.44 27.72 3.11
CA PHE A 8 -37.54 27.21 4.14
C PHE A 8 -37.56 25.67 4.18
N THR A 9 -38.73 25.06 4.11
CA THR A 9 -38.82 23.57 4.05
C THR A 9 -38.21 22.99 2.79
N LEU A 10 -38.40 23.65 1.64
CA LEU A 10 -37.79 23.22 0.38
C LEU A 10 -36.26 23.37 0.44
N ALA A 11 -35.75 24.48 0.94
CA ALA A 11 -34.32 24.72 1.10
C ALA A 11 -33.67 23.71 2.06
N LEU A 12 -34.36 23.35 3.15
CA LEU A 12 -33.88 22.36 4.11
C LEU A 12 -33.82 20.95 3.47
N GLY A 13 -34.87 20.60 2.73
CA GLY A 13 -34.93 19.29 2.03
C GLY A 13 -33.80 19.14 0.99
N ILE A 14 -33.62 20.15 0.14
CA ILE A 14 -32.57 20.14 -0.87
C ILE A 14 -31.19 20.14 -0.19
N GLY A 15 -31.00 21.00 0.83
CA GLY A 15 -29.72 21.09 1.54
C GLY A 15 -29.33 19.77 2.22
N ALA A 16 -30.25 19.12 2.92
CA ALA A 16 -30.01 17.85 3.56
C ALA A 16 -29.69 16.74 2.53
N THR A 17 -30.44 16.65 1.44
CA THR A 17 -30.19 15.65 0.38
C THR A 17 -28.84 15.89 -0.29
N THR A 18 -28.50 17.16 -0.57
CA THR A 18 -27.21 17.49 -1.18
C THR A 18 -26.04 17.18 -0.25
N ALA A 19 -26.17 17.47 1.04
CA ALA A 19 -25.15 17.15 2.04
C ALA A 19 -24.91 15.64 2.14
N ILE A 20 -25.98 14.84 2.25
CA ILE A 20 -25.90 13.37 2.28
C ILE A 20 -25.26 12.84 1.00
N PHE A 21 -25.69 13.33 -0.16
CA PHE A 21 -25.13 12.90 -1.44
C PHE A 21 -23.65 13.27 -1.57
N SER A 22 -23.24 14.45 -1.08
CA SER A 22 -21.85 14.88 -1.07
C SER A 22 -20.96 13.97 -0.20
N VAL A 23 -21.47 13.56 0.97
CA VAL A 23 -20.77 12.59 1.84
C VAL A 23 -20.68 11.22 1.18
N ILE A 24 -21.79 10.72 0.62
CA ILE A 24 -21.78 9.44 -0.09
C ILE A 24 -20.82 9.48 -1.27
N LYS A 25 -20.82 10.55 -2.05
CA LYS A 25 -19.90 10.72 -3.17
C LYS A 25 -18.43 10.75 -2.71
N ALA A 26 -18.14 11.46 -1.63
CA ALA A 26 -16.77 11.56 -1.12
C ALA A 26 -16.23 10.26 -0.52
N VAL A 27 -17.10 9.42 0.08
CA VAL A 27 -16.69 8.20 0.80
C VAL A 27 -16.86 6.94 -0.04
N VAL A 28 -17.93 6.87 -0.85
CA VAL A 28 -18.32 5.63 -1.55
C VAL A 28 -18.04 5.69 -3.05
N LEU A 29 -18.17 6.88 -3.66
CA LEU A 29 -18.09 7.04 -5.11
C LEU A 29 -16.78 7.67 -5.59
N ASN A 30 -15.88 8.12 -4.69
CA ASN A 30 -14.53 8.48 -5.12
C ASN A 30 -13.80 7.18 -5.47
N PRO A 31 -13.51 6.93 -6.75
CA PRO A 31 -12.69 5.78 -7.12
C PRO A 31 -11.33 5.92 -6.40
N LEU A 32 -10.83 4.79 -5.91
CA LEU A 32 -9.44 4.73 -5.47
C LEU A 32 -8.55 5.34 -6.57
N PRO A 33 -7.45 6.04 -6.21
CA PRO A 33 -6.60 6.74 -7.17
C PRO A 33 -5.73 5.79 -8.02
N TYR A 34 -6.31 4.67 -8.43
CA TYR A 34 -5.69 3.66 -9.29
C TYR A 34 -6.40 3.60 -10.64
N GLU A 35 -5.66 3.26 -11.68
CA GLU A 35 -6.25 2.84 -12.94
C GLU A 35 -6.97 1.52 -12.73
N ALA A 36 -8.30 1.50 -12.94
CA ALA A 36 -9.17 0.32 -12.84
C ALA A 36 -9.14 -0.40 -11.46
N PRO A 37 -9.50 0.28 -10.36
CA PRO A 37 -9.49 -0.30 -9.01
C PRO A 37 -10.41 -1.53 -8.89
N GLU A 38 -11.42 -1.66 -9.75
CA GLU A 38 -12.31 -2.81 -9.83
C GLU A 38 -11.63 -4.10 -10.34
N GLN A 39 -10.43 -3.98 -10.88
CA GLN A 39 -9.64 -5.13 -11.35
C GLN A 39 -8.66 -5.63 -10.28
N ILE A 40 -8.57 -4.96 -9.13
CA ILE A 40 -7.70 -5.38 -8.03
C ILE A 40 -8.49 -6.28 -7.08
N ALA A 41 -8.07 -7.52 -6.93
CA ALA A 41 -8.65 -8.48 -6.01
C ALA A 41 -7.73 -8.72 -4.80
N VAL A 42 -8.32 -8.86 -3.62
CA VAL A 42 -7.60 -9.34 -2.43
C VAL A 42 -7.87 -10.83 -2.28
N LEU A 43 -6.82 -11.62 -2.14
CA LEU A 43 -6.88 -13.08 -2.07
C LEU A 43 -6.61 -13.54 -0.63
N TRP A 44 -7.43 -14.45 -0.13
CA TRP A 44 -7.37 -14.99 1.22
C TRP A 44 -7.30 -16.52 1.20
N GLU A 45 -6.61 -17.11 2.16
CA GLU A 45 -6.85 -18.51 2.52
C GLU A 45 -8.17 -18.62 3.29
N VAL A 46 -8.87 -19.73 3.12
CA VAL A 46 -10.08 -20.03 3.90
C VAL A 46 -9.79 -21.27 4.73
N ASN A 47 -9.95 -21.16 6.05
CA ASN A 47 -9.77 -22.30 6.95
C ASN A 47 -10.98 -23.26 6.89
N PRO A 48 -10.90 -24.46 7.49
CA PRO A 48 -12.00 -25.42 7.49
C PRO A 48 -13.31 -24.90 8.10
N GLU A 49 -13.21 -23.89 8.99
CA GLU A 49 -14.37 -23.23 9.62
C GLU A 49 -14.99 -22.14 8.74
N GLY A 50 -14.42 -21.87 7.54
CA GLY A 50 -14.90 -20.86 6.59
C GLY A 50 -14.39 -19.44 6.85
N ASN A 51 -13.46 -19.23 7.79
CA ASN A 51 -12.91 -17.92 8.09
C ASN A 51 -11.78 -17.57 7.10
N GLN A 52 -11.72 -16.30 6.71
CA GLN A 52 -10.65 -15.75 5.90
C GLN A 52 -9.38 -15.59 6.75
N GLU A 53 -8.27 -16.08 6.26
CA GLU A 53 -6.96 -15.97 6.91
C GLU A 53 -5.93 -15.38 5.95
N ARG A 54 -4.87 -14.80 6.53
CA ARG A 54 -3.72 -14.36 5.75
C ARG A 54 -3.04 -15.55 5.09
N VAL A 55 -2.28 -15.30 4.05
CA VAL A 55 -1.66 -16.32 3.22
C VAL A 55 -0.24 -16.65 3.72
N ALA A 56 0.13 -17.90 3.67
CA ALA A 56 1.49 -18.36 3.95
C ALA A 56 2.40 -18.15 2.73
N VAL A 57 3.72 -17.97 2.97
CA VAL A 57 4.70 -17.77 1.89
C VAL A 57 4.69 -18.89 0.84
N PRO A 58 4.68 -20.19 1.20
CA PRO A 58 4.63 -21.25 0.19
C PRO A 58 3.33 -21.24 -0.64
N THR A 59 2.20 -20.87 -0.03
CA THR A 59 0.91 -20.76 -0.75
C THR A 59 0.94 -19.60 -1.75
N TYR A 60 1.54 -18.46 -1.36
CA TYR A 60 1.75 -17.34 -2.29
C TYR A 60 2.57 -17.75 -3.51
N GLU A 61 3.68 -18.46 -3.31
CA GLU A 61 4.54 -18.95 -4.39
C GLU A 61 3.81 -19.94 -5.32
N ASP A 62 3.00 -20.83 -4.75
CA ASP A 62 2.15 -21.73 -5.53
C ASP A 62 1.14 -20.93 -6.38
N TRP A 63 0.45 -19.96 -5.79
CA TRP A 63 -0.51 -19.12 -6.50
C TRP A 63 0.16 -18.28 -7.59
N LYS A 64 1.31 -17.67 -7.31
CA LYS A 64 2.07 -16.90 -8.29
C LYS A 64 2.45 -17.72 -9.52
N ARG A 65 2.81 -19.00 -9.32
CA ARG A 65 3.19 -19.91 -10.39
C ARG A 65 1.99 -20.43 -11.19
N GLU A 66 0.85 -20.65 -10.54
CA GLU A 66 -0.30 -21.35 -11.12
C GLU A 66 -1.41 -20.40 -11.61
N ALA A 67 -1.45 -19.17 -11.16
CA ALA A 67 -2.47 -18.20 -11.55
C ALA A 67 -2.35 -17.88 -13.05
N ARG A 68 -3.38 -18.25 -13.80
CA ARG A 68 -3.49 -17.98 -15.25
C ARG A 68 -4.47 -16.86 -15.58
N THR A 69 -5.31 -16.48 -14.63
CA THR A 69 -6.36 -15.49 -14.79
C THR A 69 -5.98 -14.11 -14.25
N LEU A 70 -4.90 -14.04 -13.46
CA LEU A 70 -4.35 -12.82 -12.91
C LEU A 70 -3.15 -12.38 -13.75
N GLN A 71 -3.05 -11.09 -14.06
CA GLN A 71 -1.92 -10.52 -14.79
C GLN A 71 -0.65 -10.51 -13.96
N ALA A 72 -0.79 -10.25 -12.66
CA ALA A 72 0.28 -10.28 -11.68
C ALA A 72 -0.31 -10.65 -10.32
N VAL A 73 0.52 -11.23 -9.44
CA VAL A 73 0.17 -11.54 -8.05
C VAL A 73 1.26 -10.98 -7.16
N ALA A 74 0.86 -10.14 -6.22
CA ALA A 74 1.77 -9.51 -5.27
C ALA A 74 1.42 -9.89 -3.84
N ALA A 75 2.44 -10.02 -3.01
CA ALA A 75 2.32 -10.23 -1.58
C ALA A 75 2.84 -9.01 -0.82
N TYR A 76 2.19 -8.67 0.29
CA TYR A 76 2.68 -7.66 1.19
C TYR A 76 2.31 -7.96 2.64
N ARG A 77 3.00 -7.27 3.56
CA ARG A 77 2.64 -7.20 4.98
C ARG A 77 2.86 -5.78 5.49
N GLN A 78 1.95 -5.32 6.34
CA GLN A 78 2.10 -4.05 7.04
C GLN A 78 3.16 -4.19 8.13
N VAL A 79 3.95 -3.16 8.29
CA VAL A 79 5.01 -3.04 9.29
C VAL A 79 5.08 -1.60 9.77
N ASP A 80 5.62 -1.39 10.95
CA ASP A 80 6.00 -0.07 11.42
C ASP A 80 7.52 -0.01 11.50
N PHE A 81 8.11 1.02 10.90
CA PHE A 81 9.55 1.26 10.97
C PHE A 81 9.87 2.35 11.99
N SER A 82 10.96 2.19 12.71
CA SER A 82 11.57 3.29 13.45
C SER A 82 12.48 4.08 12.51
N TYR A 83 12.12 5.32 12.20
CA TYR A 83 12.92 6.22 11.38
C TYR A 83 13.71 7.16 12.28
N ALA A 84 15.04 7.14 12.13
CA ALA A 84 15.95 8.08 12.76
C ALA A 84 16.44 9.08 11.70
N GLY A 85 15.80 10.25 11.65
CA GLY A 85 16.24 11.40 10.85
C GLY A 85 17.21 12.29 11.62
N THR A 86 17.06 13.62 11.48
CA THR A 86 17.87 14.61 12.22
C THR A 86 17.32 14.89 13.63
N GLY A 87 16.16 14.36 13.98
CA GLY A 87 15.48 14.52 15.26
C GLY A 87 15.32 13.22 16.04
N ASP A 88 14.39 13.21 16.98
CA ASP A 88 14.03 12.01 17.73
C ASP A 88 13.45 10.92 16.80
N PRO A 89 13.75 9.64 17.09
CA PRO A 89 13.17 8.53 16.33
C PRO A 89 11.64 8.57 16.36
N ARG A 90 11.01 8.38 15.19
CA ARG A 90 9.56 8.32 15.08
C ARG A 90 9.11 7.03 14.39
N ASN A 91 7.87 6.64 14.68
CA ASN A 91 7.22 5.56 13.97
C ASN A 91 6.80 5.99 12.56
N VAL A 92 7.13 5.18 11.57
CA VAL A 92 6.80 5.35 10.15
C VAL A 92 5.98 4.13 9.70
N PRO A 93 4.67 4.29 9.49
CA PRO A 93 3.85 3.23 8.94
C PRO A 93 4.36 2.82 7.57
N GLY A 94 4.60 1.54 7.40
CA GLY A 94 5.20 1.02 6.18
C GLY A 94 4.62 -0.31 5.72
N VAL A 95 5.11 -0.73 4.58
CA VAL A 95 4.74 -1.99 3.95
C VAL A 95 6.00 -2.68 3.44
N ARG A 96 6.15 -3.98 3.71
CA ARG A 96 7.08 -4.83 2.97
C ARG A 96 6.30 -5.54 1.88
N ALA A 97 6.74 -5.41 0.63
CA ALA A 97 6.00 -5.92 -0.51
C ALA A 97 6.91 -6.56 -1.56
N THR A 98 6.38 -7.56 -2.25
CA THR A 98 7.05 -8.09 -3.44
C THR A 98 7.08 -7.05 -4.56
N PRO A 99 8.06 -7.08 -5.47
CA PRO A 99 8.20 -6.09 -6.55
C PRO A 99 6.95 -5.93 -7.41
N ASP A 100 6.19 -7.00 -7.59
CA ASP A 100 4.95 -7.00 -8.40
C ASP A 100 3.84 -6.10 -7.82
N LEU A 101 3.95 -5.64 -6.55
CA LEU A 101 2.91 -4.83 -5.91
C LEU A 101 2.54 -3.58 -6.73
N PHE A 102 3.54 -2.81 -7.14
CA PHE A 102 3.29 -1.60 -7.90
C PHE A 102 2.77 -1.87 -9.32
N THR A 103 3.10 -3.03 -9.89
CA THR A 103 2.52 -3.51 -11.16
C THR A 103 1.05 -3.86 -11.00
N VAL A 104 0.67 -4.58 -9.95
CA VAL A 104 -0.74 -4.89 -9.62
C VAL A 104 -1.53 -3.61 -9.38
N LEU A 105 -0.98 -2.65 -8.64
CA LEU A 105 -1.60 -1.37 -8.35
C LEU A 105 -1.54 -0.39 -9.54
N ARG A 106 -0.87 -0.75 -10.65
CA ARG A 106 -0.59 0.13 -11.80
C ARG A 106 -0.02 1.48 -11.38
N ALA A 107 0.77 1.47 -10.31
CA ALA A 107 1.33 2.66 -9.70
C ALA A 107 2.76 2.90 -10.18
N GLN A 108 3.04 4.13 -10.56
CA GLN A 108 4.37 4.58 -10.97
C GLN A 108 4.93 5.56 -9.96
N ALA A 109 6.25 5.56 -9.82
CA ALA A 109 6.92 6.55 -9.00
C ALA A 109 6.83 7.95 -9.64
N PHE A 110 6.61 8.96 -8.82
CA PHE A 110 6.69 10.38 -9.21
C PHE A 110 8.15 10.78 -9.51
N LEU A 111 9.08 10.27 -8.70
CA LEU A 111 10.50 10.48 -8.85
C LEU A 111 11.25 9.16 -8.63
N GLY A 112 12.27 8.90 -9.45
CA GLY A 112 13.00 7.64 -9.39
C GLY A 112 12.22 6.46 -9.98
N ARG A 113 12.18 5.33 -9.28
CA ARG A 113 11.54 4.09 -9.73
C ARG A 113 10.86 3.34 -8.58
N THR A 114 10.03 2.37 -8.91
CA THR A 114 9.55 1.34 -8.00
C THR A 114 10.55 0.17 -7.89
N PHE A 115 10.18 -0.91 -7.22
CA PHE A 115 11.04 -2.08 -7.05
C PHE A 115 11.27 -2.83 -8.37
N VAL A 116 12.42 -3.49 -8.44
CA VAL A 116 12.76 -4.42 -9.51
C VAL A 116 12.83 -5.85 -8.97
N PRO A 117 12.64 -6.90 -9.80
CA PRO A 117 12.60 -8.29 -9.35
C PRO A 117 13.83 -8.73 -8.55
N GLU A 118 15.01 -8.19 -8.86
CA GLU A 118 16.27 -8.51 -8.21
C GLU A 118 16.30 -8.12 -6.74
N GLU A 119 15.47 -7.16 -6.34
CA GLU A 119 15.35 -6.66 -4.96
C GLU A 119 14.48 -7.57 -4.08
N SER A 120 13.89 -8.63 -4.64
CA SER A 120 13.20 -9.69 -3.87
C SER A 120 14.14 -10.72 -3.24
N VAL A 121 15.45 -10.58 -3.45
CA VAL A 121 16.46 -11.49 -2.90
C VAL A 121 17.02 -10.91 -1.60
N VAL A 122 17.16 -11.75 -0.57
CA VAL A 122 17.77 -11.36 0.72
C VAL A 122 19.17 -10.80 0.48
N GLY A 123 19.40 -9.60 0.97
CA GLY A 123 20.65 -8.85 0.79
C GLY A 123 20.59 -7.81 -0.34
N ALA A 124 19.72 -7.95 -1.33
CA ALA A 124 19.43 -6.92 -2.33
C ALA A 124 18.19 -6.06 -1.96
N ASP A 125 17.53 -6.37 -0.86
CA ASP A 125 16.27 -5.79 -0.36
C ASP A 125 16.46 -4.48 0.43
N ARG A 126 17.64 -3.84 0.36
CA ARG A 126 17.98 -2.63 1.11
C ARG A 126 17.66 -1.35 0.34
N VAL A 127 16.50 -1.32 -0.27
CA VAL A 127 15.96 -0.14 -0.96
C VAL A 127 14.60 0.24 -0.39
N VAL A 128 14.24 1.52 -0.54
CA VAL A 128 12.96 2.04 -0.06
C VAL A 128 12.35 2.97 -1.09
N VAL A 129 11.05 2.83 -1.28
CA VAL A 129 10.19 3.80 -1.94
C VAL A 129 9.45 4.55 -0.84
N VAL A 130 9.39 5.87 -0.91
CA VAL A 130 8.76 6.69 0.13
C VAL A 130 7.52 7.42 -0.41
N SER A 131 6.60 7.79 0.48
CA SER A 131 5.47 8.63 0.11
C SER A 131 5.91 10.06 -0.21
N HIS A 132 5.12 10.78 -0.98
CA HIS A 132 5.35 12.20 -1.24
C HIS A 132 5.41 13.01 0.06
N GLY A 133 4.53 12.68 1.03
CA GLY A 133 4.50 13.33 2.33
C GLY A 133 5.80 13.13 3.13
N PHE A 134 6.32 11.90 3.15
CA PHE A 134 7.61 11.59 3.79
C PHE A 134 8.75 12.35 3.10
N TRP A 135 8.84 12.29 1.78
CA TRP A 135 9.87 12.99 1.00
C TRP A 135 9.87 14.50 1.27
N THR A 136 8.69 15.12 1.34
CA THR A 136 8.57 16.55 1.59
C THR A 136 9.01 16.92 3.01
N ARG A 137 8.54 16.16 4.01
CA ARG A 137 8.80 16.47 5.42
C ARG A 137 10.23 16.13 5.85
N GLU A 138 10.69 14.93 5.50
CA GLU A 138 11.94 14.37 6.05
C GLU A 138 13.13 14.59 5.12
N LEU A 139 12.89 14.66 3.81
CA LEU A 139 13.97 14.79 2.81
C LEU A 139 13.92 16.14 2.08
N GLY A 140 13.13 17.11 2.60
CA GLY A 140 13.10 18.50 2.16
C GLY A 140 12.62 18.69 0.72
N ALA A 141 11.83 17.77 0.18
CA ALA A 141 11.38 17.77 -1.22
C ALA A 141 12.56 17.87 -2.22
N ASN A 142 13.73 17.36 -1.85
CA ASN A 142 14.93 17.44 -2.67
C ASN A 142 14.98 16.26 -3.65
N PRO A 143 15.02 16.48 -4.98
CA PRO A 143 15.16 15.40 -5.96
C PRO A 143 16.46 14.58 -5.79
N ALA A 144 17.52 15.17 -5.23
CA ALA A 144 18.76 14.47 -4.92
C ALA A 144 18.61 13.45 -3.76
N ALA A 145 17.43 13.30 -3.16
CA ALA A 145 17.12 12.23 -2.21
C ALA A 145 17.20 10.85 -2.84
N ILE A 146 16.96 10.73 -4.16
CA ILE A 146 17.17 9.46 -4.87
C ILE A 146 18.65 9.06 -4.81
N GLY A 147 18.90 7.84 -4.35
CA GLY A 147 20.24 7.32 -4.10
C GLY A 147 20.80 7.62 -2.71
N GLN A 148 20.14 8.46 -1.92
CA GLN A 148 20.54 8.69 -0.52
C GLN A 148 20.13 7.52 0.37
N SER A 149 20.89 7.33 1.46
CA SER A 149 20.57 6.32 2.47
C SER A 149 19.80 6.95 3.62
N ILE A 150 18.70 6.30 4.01
CA ILE A 150 17.95 6.60 5.24
C ILE A 150 17.99 5.39 6.18
N GLN A 151 17.82 5.62 7.48
CA GLN A 151 17.80 4.53 8.45
C GLN A 151 16.37 4.19 8.84
N LEU A 152 15.99 2.92 8.62
CA LEU A 152 14.75 2.32 9.10
C LEU A 152 15.10 1.14 10.00
N ASP A 153 14.63 1.13 11.24
CA ASP A 153 15.00 0.13 12.28
C ASP A 153 16.52 0.02 12.49
N ALA A 154 17.24 1.16 12.46
CA ALA A 154 18.70 1.23 12.52
C ALA A 154 19.42 0.50 11.35
N VAL A 155 18.72 0.17 10.29
CA VAL A 155 19.25 -0.45 9.07
C VAL A 155 19.23 0.56 7.93
N PRO A 156 20.33 0.70 7.16
CA PRO A 156 20.38 1.60 6.02
C PRO A 156 19.58 1.06 4.84
N PHE A 157 18.75 1.95 4.26
CA PHE A 157 18.01 1.70 3.03
C PHE A 157 18.26 2.82 2.03
N THR A 158 18.51 2.50 0.78
CA THR A 158 18.67 3.47 -0.29
C THR A 158 17.32 3.91 -0.82
N VAL A 159 17.03 5.20 -0.86
CA VAL A 159 15.81 5.75 -1.47
C VAL A 159 15.90 5.59 -2.98
N VAL A 160 15.01 4.79 -3.57
CA VAL A 160 14.98 4.54 -5.03
C VAL A 160 13.79 5.20 -5.72
N GLY A 161 12.78 5.60 -4.96
CA GLY A 161 11.61 6.26 -5.54
C GLY A 161 10.78 7.03 -4.53
N VAL A 162 9.97 7.93 -5.06
CA VAL A 162 8.96 8.72 -4.34
C VAL A 162 7.63 8.49 -5.03
N MET A 163 6.59 8.15 -4.27
CA MET A 163 5.25 7.98 -4.81
C MET A 163 4.57 9.33 -5.08
N PRO A 164 3.60 9.40 -6.01
CA PRO A 164 2.84 10.62 -6.26
C PRO A 164 2.09 11.11 -5.03
N PRO A 165 1.79 12.43 -4.91
CA PRO A 165 1.08 13.00 -3.78
C PRO A 165 -0.36 12.45 -3.62
N VAL A 166 -0.95 11.98 -4.71
CA VAL A 166 -2.31 11.39 -4.73
C VAL A 166 -2.31 9.88 -4.52
N PHE A 167 -1.14 9.24 -4.38
CA PHE A 167 -1.07 7.81 -4.18
C PHE A 167 -1.52 7.44 -2.75
N GLU A 168 -2.57 6.65 -2.66
CA GLU A 168 -3.08 6.07 -1.42
C GLU A 168 -2.92 4.54 -1.48
N PHE A 169 -2.47 3.93 -0.41
CA PHE A 169 -2.34 2.48 -0.37
C PHE A 169 -3.70 1.83 -0.04
N PRO A 170 -4.16 0.78 -0.77
CA PRO A 170 -5.55 0.30 -0.71
C PRO A 170 -6.06 -0.10 0.67
N THR A 171 -5.18 -0.60 1.53
CA THR A 171 -5.55 -1.18 2.82
C THR A 171 -5.10 -0.34 4.02
N SER A 172 -4.46 0.81 3.78
CA SER A 172 -4.00 1.72 4.84
C SER A 172 -3.77 3.11 4.29
N THR A 173 -4.40 4.10 4.88
CA THR A 173 -4.39 5.51 4.42
C THR A 173 -3.11 6.28 4.70
N ASN A 174 -2.17 5.73 5.49
CA ASN A 174 -1.01 6.49 5.96
C ASN A 174 0.33 5.79 5.74
N VAL A 175 0.46 4.96 4.72
CA VAL A 175 1.75 4.30 4.43
C VAL A 175 2.77 5.33 3.93
N GLU A 176 3.90 5.43 4.62
CA GLU A 176 4.95 6.39 4.31
C GLU A 176 6.20 5.77 3.67
N ALA A 177 6.40 4.46 3.86
CA ALA A 177 7.57 3.77 3.33
C ALA A 177 7.21 2.36 2.83
N TRP A 178 7.75 1.99 1.70
CA TRP A 178 7.67 0.62 1.15
C TRP A 178 9.08 0.08 1.02
N THR A 179 9.31 -1.15 1.48
CA THR A 179 10.57 -1.88 1.29
C THR A 179 10.29 -3.21 0.61
N PRO A 180 11.24 -3.79 -0.12
CA PRO A 180 11.06 -5.09 -0.71
C PRO A 180 10.82 -6.17 0.36
N LEU A 181 9.97 -7.13 0.01
CA LEU A 181 9.74 -8.35 0.76
C LEU A 181 10.58 -9.47 0.13
N ALA A 182 11.73 -9.72 0.70
CA ALA A 182 12.56 -10.86 0.34
C ALA A 182 12.21 -12.06 1.23
N PHE A 183 12.07 -13.24 0.63
CA PHE A 183 11.83 -14.49 1.33
C PHE A 183 13.15 -15.24 1.55
N ASP A 184 13.41 -15.64 2.79
CA ASP A 184 14.49 -16.56 3.09
C ASP A 184 14.14 -17.96 2.47
N PRO A 185 15.09 -18.69 1.88
CA PRO A 185 14.84 -20.02 1.35
C PRO A 185 14.15 -20.97 2.34
N LYS A 186 14.39 -20.83 3.65
CA LYS A 186 13.70 -21.60 4.69
C LYS A 186 12.20 -21.28 4.79
N ASP A 187 11.78 -20.07 4.43
CA ASP A 187 10.37 -19.63 4.49
C ASP A 187 9.56 -20.26 3.33
N LEU A 188 10.22 -20.76 2.30
CA LEU A 188 9.62 -21.43 1.16
C LEU A 188 9.28 -22.91 1.43
N HIS A 189 9.72 -23.47 2.55
CA HIS A 189 9.51 -24.88 2.86
C HIS A 189 8.17 -25.14 3.55
N GLY A 190 7.64 -26.37 3.42
CA GLY A 190 6.31 -26.75 3.86
C GLY A 190 5.97 -26.50 5.32
N ALA A 191 6.96 -26.45 6.23
CA ALA A 191 6.74 -26.10 7.64
C ALA A 191 6.21 -24.65 7.82
N SER A 192 6.59 -23.75 6.90
CA SER A 192 6.17 -22.34 6.92
C SER A 192 4.72 -22.12 6.48
N ARG A 193 4.00 -23.17 5.99
CA ARG A 193 2.57 -23.05 5.63
C ARG A 193 1.65 -22.69 6.78
N ARG A 194 2.10 -22.81 8.03
CA ARG A 194 1.35 -22.40 9.23
C ARG A 194 1.58 -20.92 9.58
N ALA A 195 2.66 -20.31 9.09
CA ALA A 195 3.00 -18.92 9.35
C ALA A 195 2.28 -18.01 8.34
N ARG A 196 1.03 -17.74 8.57
CA ARG A 196 0.16 -16.91 7.73
C ARG A 196 0.35 -15.44 8.08
N SER A 197 1.05 -14.70 7.24
CA SER A 197 1.39 -13.29 7.50
C SER A 197 1.21 -12.37 6.32
N LEU A 198 0.93 -12.92 5.13
CA LEU A 198 0.86 -12.17 3.89
C LEU A 198 -0.57 -11.78 3.54
N THR A 199 -0.75 -10.58 3.04
CA THR A 199 -1.92 -10.18 2.26
C THR A 199 -1.55 -10.26 0.79
N ILE A 200 -2.39 -10.87 -0.02
CA ILE A 200 -2.16 -11.08 -1.45
C ILE A 200 -3.12 -10.22 -2.24
N VAL A 201 -2.61 -9.60 -3.31
CA VAL A 201 -3.39 -8.84 -4.29
C VAL A 201 -3.02 -9.28 -5.70
N GLY A 202 -4.00 -9.23 -6.58
CA GLY A 202 -3.81 -9.61 -7.99
C GLY A 202 -4.85 -8.99 -8.90
#